data_dcf7fad0232e61102ba3f9453c661ba4
#
_entry.id   dcf7fad0232e61102ba3f9453c661ba4
#
_cell.length_a   1.000
_cell.length_b   1.000
_cell.length_c   1.000
_cell.angle_alpha   90.00
_cell.angle_beta   90.00
_cell.angle_gamma   90.00
#
_symmetry.space_group_name_H-M   'P 1'
#
loop_
_entity.id
_entity.type
_entity.pdbx_description
1 polymer ?
#
loop_
_entity_poly.entity_id
_entity_poly.type
_entity_poly.pdbx_seq_one_letter_code
_entity_poly.pdbx_strand_id
1 'polypeptide(L)'
;MTDYTFFSALTHCIRQDGAPVLCTIVDSTGSAPRGAGARMALLSDGTWIGTVGGGAVENLVQQRASAVMDGTAQGGLEHYSLGGEASRTGMVCGGAVTVCIQTLGEKQLADLERLIEFLKSGNPCLLLIHNKEQVYDLVAYGEGELPETLAGRPQTAPLFEDGMYTEPMGWDGVLYLFGGGHVGQALAPMLSQVGFRVVVFDSREEIAQPQNFPGAEKVVLGSFENIGEQVQLTRRDYAVVMSPGHQHDLEVLCQVLEQRPYYVGCMGSRKKKAFLWGELERRGFSREQIETIHLPIGLDIGGETPAEIAVSVTAQLIQVRAGRLGRCGGGLCPA
;
A
#
# COMPACT_ATOMS: atom_id res chain seq x y z
N MET A 1 7.93 0.21 7.54
CA MET A 1 8.13 -1.24 7.23
C MET A 1 7.06 -1.63 6.23
N THR A 2 7.40 -2.28 5.12
CA THR A 2 6.44 -2.81 4.14
C THR A 2 5.85 -4.13 4.62
N ASP A 3 4.69 -4.54 4.07
CA ASP A 3 4.10 -5.86 4.40
C ASP A 3 5.06 -6.99 4.06
N TYR A 4 5.76 -6.89 2.92
CA TYR A 4 6.80 -7.86 2.55
C TYR A 4 7.87 -8.04 3.63
N THR A 5 8.45 -6.95 4.13
CA THR A 5 9.48 -7.02 5.18
C THR A 5 8.93 -7.50 6.51
N PHE A 6 7.67 -7.14 6.83
CA PHE A 6 7.01 -7.57 8.05
C PHE A 6 6.78 -9.09 8.07
N PHE A 7 6.14 -9.63 7.05
CA PHE A 7 5.86 -11.07 6.97
C PHE A 7 7.13 -11.90 6.75
N SER A 8 8.14 -11.35 6.06
CA SER A 8 9.45 -12.01 5.95
C SER A 8 10.14 -12.18 7.30
N ALA A 9 10.04 -11.19 8.20
CA ALA A 9 10.59 -11.31 9.56
C ALA A 9 9.89 -12.40 10.38
N LEU A 10 8.55 -12.51 10.27
CA LEU A 10 7.78 -13.58 10.93
C LEU A 10 8.19 -14.96 10.42
N THR A 11 8.26 -15.13 9.10
CA THR A 11 8.67 -16.37 8.45
C THR A 11 10.10 -16.77 8.86
N HIS A 12 11.02 -15.80 8.91
CA HIS A 12 12.37 -16.04 9.36
C HIS A 12 12.41 -16.51 10.82
N CYS A 13 11.64 -15.88 11.72
CA CYS A 13 11.53 -16.28 13.10
C CYS A 13 11.03 -17.75 13.24
N ILE A 14 9.96 -18.11 12.51
CA ILE A 14 9.40 -19.46 12.54
C ILE A 14 10.40 -20.51 12.02
N ARG A 15 11.13 -20.21 10.95
CA ARG A 15 12.17 -21.10 10.39
C ARG A 15 13.34 -21.37 11.37
N GLN A 16 13.49 -20.54 12.38
CA GLN A 16 14.45 -20.71 13.47
C GLN A 16 13.82 -21.30 14.73
N ASP A 17 12.78 -22.10 14.57
CA ASP A 17 12.01 -22.71 15.66
C ASP A 17 11.37 -21.72 16.63
N GLY A 18 11.19 -20.46 16.20
CA GLY A 18 10.50 -19.43 16.95
C GLY A 18 8.98 -19.50 16.79
N ALA A 19 8.28 -18.93 17.77
CA ALA A 19 6.83 -18.81 17.78
C ALA A 19 6.39 -17.35 17.98
N PRO A 20 6.50 -16.50 16.94
CA PRO A 20 6.16 -15.08 17.08
C PRO A 20 4.68 -14.87 17.37
N VAL A 21 4.37 -13.81 18.14
CA VAL A 21 3.00 -13.42 18.44
C VAL A 21 2.63 -12.24 17.52
N LEU A 22 1.67 -12.48 16.62
CA LEU A 22 1.12 -11.48 15.69
C LEU A 22 -0.10 -10.80 16.32
N CYS A 23 -0.12 -9.47 16.28
CA CYS A 23 -1.24 -8.63 16.69
C CYS A 23 -1.73 -7.85 15.48
N THR A 24 -2.99 -8.07 15.05
CA THR A 24 -3.60 -7.39 13.91
C THR A 24 -4.85 -6.65 14.35
N ILE A 25 -4.98 -5.36 14.04
CA ILE A 25 -6.26 -4.66 14.15
C ILE A 25 -7.19 -5.23 13.09
N VAL A 26 -8.21 -5.95 13.51
CA VAL A 26 -9.20 -6.56 12.61
C VAL A 26 -10.42 -5.66 12.41
N ASP A 27 -10.71 -4.79 13.37
CA ASP A 27 -11.80 -3.82 13.29
C ASP A 27 -11.47 -2.53 14.03
N SER A 28 -12.01 -1.40 13.56
CA SER A 28 -11.84 -0.10 14.19
C SER A 28 -13.06 0.79 13.98
N THR A 29 -13.48 1.49 15.03
CA THR A 29 -14.62 2.42 14.99
C THR A 29 -14.21 3.79 15.55
N GLY A 30 -14.87 4.85 15.06
CA GLY A 30 -14.60 6.22 15.49
C GLY A 30 -13.17 6.69 15.17
N SER A 31 -12.63 7.58 16.02
CA SER A 31 -11.28 8.14 15.83
C SER A 31 -10.21 7.20 16.43
N ALA A 32 -9.82 6.18 15.67
CA ALA A 32 -8.72 5.29 16.04
C ALA A 32 -7.39 5.78 15.42
N PRO A 33 -6.23 5.63 16.11
CA PRO A 33 -4.91 6.01 15.58
C PRO A 33 -4.50 5.25 14.32
N ARG A 34 -4.96 4.00 14.22
CA ARG A 34 -4.80 3.11 13.07
C ARG A 34 -6.07 2.32 12.83
N GLY A 35 -6.36 2.05 11.56
CA GLY A 35 -7.51 1.22 11.14
C GLY A 35 -7.16 -0.25 11.01
N ALA A 36 -8.16 -1.03 10.59
CA ALA A 36 -8.01 -2.44 10.25
C ALA A 36 -6.85 -2.66 9.27
N GLY A 37 -6.10 -3.75 9.47
CA GLY A 37 -4.87 -4.06 8.74
C GLY A 37 -3.59 -3.54 9.39
N ALA A 38 -3.66 -2.64 10.37
CA ALA A 38 -2.47 -2.28 11.13
C ALA A 38 -2.02 -3.44 12.02
N ARG A 39 -0.71 -3.70 12.03
CA ARG A 39 -0.16 -4.86 12.72
C ARG A 39 1.16 -4.59 13.40
N MET A 40 1.42 -5.35 14.45
CA MET A 40 2.70 -5.46 15.13
C MET A 40 2.94 -6.90 15.52
N ALA A 41 4.17 -7.26 15.81
CA ALA A 41 4.49 -8.60 16.29
C ALA A 41 5.63 -8.57 17.30
N LEU A 42 5.58 -9.52 18.24
CA LEU A 42 6.66 -9.85 19.14
C LEU A 42 7.36 -11.10 18.60
N LEU A 43 8.63 -10.97 18.25
CA LEU A 43 9.47 -12.09 17.81
C LEU A 43 10.00 -12.86 19.04
N SER A 44 10.42 -14.10 18.83
CA SER A 44 10.89 -14.97 19.92
C SER A 44 12.16 -14.47 20.62
N ASP A 45 12.92 -13.57 20.01
CA ASP A 45 14.08 -12.90 20.59
C ASP A 45 13.72 -11.65 21.44
N GLY A 46 12.41 -11.37 21.60
CA GLY A 46 11.91 -10.19 22.31
C GLY A 46 11.81 -8.92 21.43
N THR A 47 12.17 -8.99 20.17
CA THR A 47 12.11 -7.83 19.25
C THR A 47 10.67 -7.53 18.83
N TRP A 48 10.28 -6.24 18.92
CA TRP A 48 9.02 -5.74 18.41
C TRP A 48 9.17 -5.20 16.99
N ILE A 49 8.27 -5.60 16.10
CA ILE A 49 8.18 -5.08 14.73
C ILE A 49 6.78 -4.56 14.44
N GLY A 50 6.68 -3.52 13.59
CA GLY A 50 5.40 -2.89 13.23
C GLY A 50 4.82 -2.01 14.34
N THR A 51 3.53 -1.62 14.21
CA THR A 51 2.81 -0.79 15.19
C THR A 51 1.30 -0.86 14.96
N VAL A 52 0.54 -0.86 16.03
CA VAL A 52 -0.94 -0.75 16.03
C VAL A 52 -1.43 0.68 16.30
N GLY A 53 -0.53 1.66 16.32
CA GLY A 53 -0.89 3.08 16.40
C GLY A 53 -0.23 3.86 17.54
N GLY A 54 0.61 3.22 18.33
CA GLY A 54 1.33 3.86 19.45
C GLY A 54 0.47 4.14 20.68
N GLY A 55 1.09 4.78 21.67
CA GLY A 55 0.42 5.21 22.89
C GLY A 55 -0.08 4.08 23.79
N ALA A 56 -1.14 4.37 24.54
CA ALA A 56 -1.65 3.46 25.56
C ALA A 56 -2.20 2.14 25.01
N VAL A 57 -2.83 2.17 23.83
CA VAL A 57 -3.35 0.95 23.18
C VAL A 57 -2.21 0.01 22.82
N GLU A 58 -1.15 0.53 22.22
CA GLU A 58 0.01 -0.28 21.85
C GLU A 58 0.65 -0.92 23.09
N ASN A 59 0.78 -0.18 24.19
CA ASN A 59 1.27 -0.73 25.47
C ASN A 59 0.40 -1.87 26.00
N LEU A 60 -0.93 -1.74 25.93
CA LEU A 60 -1.84 -2.80 26.36
C LEU A 60 -1.74 -4.04 25.47
N VAL A 61 -1.65 -3.84 24.14
CA VAL A 61 -1.45 -4.93 23.18
C VAL A 61 -0.10 -5.62 23.42
N GLN A 62 0.96 -4.86 23.68
CA GLN A 62 2.28 -5.40 24.01
C GLN A 62 2.25 -6.26 25.28
N GLN A 63 1.63 -5.75 26.35
CA GLN A 63 1.48 -6.53 27.61
C GLN A 63 0.71 -7.83 27.36
N ARG A 64 -0.38 -7.77 26.58
CA ARG A 64 -1.19 -8.95 26.26
C ARG A 64 -0.41 -9.95 25.40
N ALA A 65 0.29 -9.49 24.37
CA ALA A 65 1.09 -10.34 23.50
C ALA A 65 2.27 -10.98 24.24
N SER A 66 2.92 -10.26 25.15
CA SER A 66 3.97 -10.84 26.03
C SER A 66 3.40 -11.96 26.89
N ALA A 67 2.23 -11.76 27.50
CA ALA A 67 1.58 -12.79 28.30
C ALA A 67 1.19 -14.03 27.46
N VAL A 68 0.83 -13.84 26.17
CA VAL A 68 0.57 -14.94 25.22
C VAL A 68 1.87 -15.67 24.89
N MET A 69 2.97 -14.95 24.64
CA MET A 69 4.29 -15.54 24.36
C MET A 69 4.81 -16.35 25.55
N ASP A 70 4.62 -15.86 26.76
CA ASP A 70 5.03 -16.52 28.01
C ASP A 70 4.09 -17.69 28.40
N GLY A 71 3.03 -17.95 27.63
CA GLY A 71 2.04 -19.00 27.92
C GLY A 71 1.14 -18.72 29.14
N THR A 72 1.19 -17.50 29.72
CA THR A 72 0.36 -17.08 30.86
C THR A 72 -1.03 -16.58 30.43
N ALA A 73 -1.23 -16.36 29.13
CA ALA A 73 -2.51 -16.00 28.55
C ALA A 73 -2.73 -16.72 27.21
N GLN A 74 -4.00 -16.86 26.81
CA GLN A 74 -4.36 -17.36 25.49
C GLN A 74 -4.48 -16.23 24.50
N GLY A 75 -4.14 -16.47 23.23
CA GLY A 75 -4.43 -15.57 22.10
C GLY A 75 -5.94 -15.44 21.89
N GLY A 76 -6.35 -14.43 21.15
CA GLY A 76 -7.77 -14.19 20.87
C GLY A 76 -8.06 -12.77 20.37
N LEU A 77 -9.34 -12.44 20.33
CA LEU A 77 -9.80 -11.08 20.04
C LEU A 77 -9.84 -10.28 21.34
N GLU A 78 -9.19 -9.14 21.32
CA GLU A 78 -9.18 -8.18 22.44
C GLU A 78 -9.79 -6.86 21.96
N HIS A 79 -10.74 -6.33 22.73
CA HIS A 79 -11.40 -5.07 22.43
C HIS A 79 -10.86 -3.95 23.31
N TYR A 80 -10.39 -2.86 22.70
CA TYR A 80 -9.83 -1.69 23.38
C TYR A 80 -10.67 -0.45 23.08
N SER A 81 -11.32 0.12 24.10
CA SER A 81 -11.97 1.41 24.02
C SER A 81 -10.94 2.53 24.18
N LEU A 82 -11.00 3.55 23.30
CA LEU A 82 -10.04 4.66 23.23
C LEU A 82 -10.52 5.92 23.96
N GLY A 83 -11.74 5.93 24.50
CA GLY A 83 -12.32 7.12 25.12
C GLY A 83 -13.28 6.81 26.28
N GLY A 84 -13.52 7.84 27.14
CA GLY A 84 -14.43 7.80 28.27
C GLY A 84 -13.77 7.48 29.62
N GLU A 85 -14.47 7.80 30.72
CA GLU A 85 -13.99 7.61 32.12
C GLU A 85 -13.67 6.12 32.47
N ALA A 86 -14.22 5.16 31.71
CA ALA A 86 -13.95 3.73 31.85
C ALA A 86 -12.79 3.21 30.96
N SER A 87 -12.14 4.07 30.18
CA SER A 87 -11.09 3.66 29.28
C SER A 87 -9.79 3.45 30.05
N ARG A 88 -9.25 2.23 29.97
CA ARG A 88 -7.90 1.91 30.50
C ARG A 88 -6.78 2.66 29.78
N THR A 89 -7.11 3.37 28.69
CA THR A 89 -6.13 4.01 27.81
C THR A 89 -5.87 5.47 28.18
N GLY A 90 -6.76 6.13 28.95
CA GLY A 90 -6.64 7.56 29.25
C GLY A 90 -6.63 8.48 28.01
N MET A 91 -7.03 7.97 26.82
CA MET A 91 -7.05 8.72 25.58
C MET A 91 -8.36 9.49 25.44
N VAL A 92 -8.29 10.68 24.83
CA VAL A 92 -9.44 11.54 24.54
C VAL A 92 -10.11 11.17 23.21
N CYS A 93 -9.53 10.23 22.46
CA CYS A 93 -10.05 9.76 21.17
C CYS A 93 -11.27 8.86 21.40
N GLY A 94 -12.45 9.24 20.87
CA GLY A 94 -13.73 8.53 21.09
C GLY A 94 -13.94 7.30 20.21
N GLY A 95 -12.88 6.52 19.87
CA GLY A 95 -12.98 5.33 19.04
C GLY A 95 -12.78 4.02 19.83
N ALA A 96 -12.79 2.90 19.10
CA ALA A 96 -12.44 1.59 19.63
C ALA A 96 -11.69 0.78 18.56
N VAL A 97 -10.88 -0.18 18.99
CA VAL A 97 -10.21 -1.14 18.09
C VAL A 97 -10.39 -2.56 18.63
N THR A 98 -10.56 -3.50 17.71
CA THR A 98 -10.50 -4.94 18.02
C THR A 98 -9.20 -5.49 17.44
N VAL A 99 -8.40 -6.12 18.29
CA VAL A 99 -7.09 -6.67 17.92
C VAL A 99 -7.15 -8.20 18.04
N CYS A 100 -6.81 -8.89 16.95
CA CYS A 100 -6.56 -10.33 16.99
C CYS A 100 -5.11 -10.55 17.40
N ILE A 101 -4.90 -11.29 18.48
CA ILE A 101 -3.58 -11.66 19.02
C ILE A 101 -3.44 -13.17 18.88
N GLN A 102 -2.46 -13.61 18.08
CA GLN A 102 -2.27 -15.04 17.78
C GLN A 102 -0.80 -15.42 17.72
N THR A 103 -0.47 -16.60 18.24
CA THR A 103 0.84 -17.21 18.07
C THR A 103 0.90 -17.88 16.70
N LEU A 104 1.96 -17.61 15.95
CA LEU A 104 2.25 -18.26 14.68
C LEU A 104 3.31 -19.35 14.88
N GLY A 105 3.21 -20.41 14.09
CA GLY A 105 4.15 -21.52 14.13
C GLY A 105 4.25 -22.22 12.78
N GLU A 106 4.80 -23.43 12.78
CA GLU A 106 5.07 -24.21 11.57
C GLU A 106 3.80 -24.42 10.70
N LYS A 107 2.62 -24.52 11.32
CA LYS A 107 1.35 -24.67 10.60
C LYS A 107 1.04 -23.52 9.64
N GLN A 108 1.42 -22.28 9.99
CA GLN A 108 1.20 -21.08 9.18
C GLN A 108 2.35 -20.78 8.21
N LEU A 109 3.46 -21.53 8.30
CA LEU A 109 4.66 -21.23 7.53
C LEU A 109 4.40 -21.25 6.01
N ALA A 110 3.68 -22.27 5.52
CA ALA A 110 3.36 -22.41 4.09
C ALA A 110 2.50 -21.23 3.58
N ASP A 111 1.49 -20.80 4.34
CA ASP A 111 0.65 -19.66 4.00
C ASP A 111 1.40 -18.33 4.06
N LEU A 112 2.30 -18.16 5.03
CA LEU A 112 3.16 -16.97 5.11
C LEU A 112 4.16 -16.91 3.94
N GLU A 113 4.77 -18.01 3.56
CA GLU A 113 5.66 -18.09 2.41
C GLU A 113 4.92 -17.76 1.11
N ARG A 114 3.72 -18.28 0.96
CA ARG A 114 2.84 -17.99 -0.17
C ARG A 114 2.42 -16.52 -0.20
N LEU A 115 2.07 -15.94 0.95
CA LEU A 115 1.79 -14.51 1.07
C LEU A 115 2.99 -13.66 0.64
N ILE A 116 4.19 -14.01 1.09
CA ILE A 116 5.43 -13.32 0.72
C ILE A 116 5.68 -13.41 -0.80
N GLU A 117 5.39 -14.55 -1.42
CA GLU A 117 5.52 -14.72 -2.86
C GLU A 117 4.54 -13.81 -3.62
N PHE A 118 3.27 -13.73 -3.20
CA PHE A 118 2.29 -12.79 -3.76
C PHE A 118 2.75 -11.34 -3.60
N LEU A 119 3.19 -10.96 -2.41
CA LEU A 119 3.69 -9.59 -2.16
C LEU A 119 4.93 -9.26 -2.99
N LYS A 120 5.82 -10.21 -3.18
CA LYS A 120 7.04 -10.06 -3.99
C LYS A 120 6.73 -9.93 -5.48
N SER A 121 5.84 -10.77 -5.99
CA SER A 121 5.44 -10.76 -7.40
C SER A 121 4.45 -9.63 -7.73
N GLY A 122 3.86 -8.97 -6.70
CA GLY A 122 2.80 -7.98 -6.86
C GLY A 122 1.47 -8.59 -7.30
N ASN A 123 1.30 -9.89 -7.13
CA ASN A 123 0.03 -10.56 -7.39
C ASN A 123 -0.96 -10.29 -6.25
N PRO A 124 -2.23 -10.03 -6.56
CA PRO A 124 -3.23 -9.85 -5.53
C PRO A 124 -3.49 -11.14 -4.79
N CYS A 125 -3.66 -11.02 -3.49
CA CYS A 125 -4.07 -12.10 -2.63
C CYS A 125 -5.01 -11.59 -1.54
N LEU A 126 -5.75 -12.49 -0.91
CA LEU A 126 -6.57 -12.22 0.26
C LEU A 126 -5.95 -12.91 1.46
N LEU A 127 -5.59 -12.10 2.46
CA LEU A 127 -5.23 -12.61 3.78
C LEU A 127 -6.52 -12.86 4.57
N LEU A 128 -6.67 -14.08 5.08
CA LEU A 128 -7.76 -14.48 5.96
C LEU A 128 -7.21 -14.76 7.35
N ILE A 129 -7.83 -14.18 8.38
CA ILE A 129 -7.66 -14.59 9.78
C ILE A 129 -9.03 -15.05 10.27
N HIS A 130 -9.15 -16.30 10.68
CA HIS A 130 -10.40 -16.86 11.14
C HIS A 130 -10.21 -17.73 12.39
N ASN A 131 -11.26 -17.82 13.19
CA ASN A 131 -11.27 -18.71 14.34
C ASN A 131 -11.62 -20.14 13.90
N LYS A 132 -10.71 -21.07 14.15
CA LYS A 132 -10.94 -22.49 13.96
C LYS A 132 -10.65 -23.21 15.27
N GLU A 133 -11.69 -23.78 15.88
CA GLU A 133 -11.58 -24.51 17.15
C GLU A 133 -10.90 -23.72 18.28
N GLN A 134 -11.25 -22.42 18.44
CA GLN A 134 -10.66 -21.46 19.39
C GLN A 134 -9.19 -21.07 19.09
N VAL A 135 -8.67 -21.47 17.96
CA VAL A 135 -7.37 -21.02 17.45
C VAL A 135 -7.58 -20.11 16.25
N TYR A 136 -6.95 -18.94 16.26
CA TYR A 136 -6.95 -18.07 15.08
C TYR A 136 -5.93 -18.58 14.09
N ASP A 137 -6.40 -18.88 12.89
CA ASP A 137 -5.57 -19.35 11.79
C ASP A 137 -5.39 -18.24 10.75
N LEU A 138 -4.25 -18.23 10.06
CA LEU A 138 -3.90 -17.28 9.03
C LEU A 138 -3.70 -18.04 7.73
N VAL A 139 -4.45 -17.66 6.70
CA VAL A 139 -4.42 -18.29 5.38
C VAL A 139 -4.28 -17.24 4.28
N ALA A 140 -3.52 -17.52 3.24
CA ALA A 140 -3.35 -16.66 2.07
C ALA A 140 -3.97 -17.32 0.83
N TYR A 141 -4.90 -16.63 0.17
CA TYR A 141 -5.53 -17.06 -1.08
C TYR A 141 -5.12 -16.17 -2.24
N GLY A 142 -4.69 -16.78 -3.35
CA GLY A 142 -4.46 -16.08 -4.61
C GLY A 142 -5.75 -15.77 -5.34
N GLU A 143 -5.64 -14.98 -6.41
CA GLU A 143 -6.76 -14.68 -7.31
C GLU A 143 -7.30 -15.97 -7.94
N GLY A 144 -8.62 -16.20 -7.86
CA GLY A 144 -9.28 -17.42 -8.37
C GLY A 144 -9.26 -18.63 -7.42
N GLU A 145 -8.64 -18.55 -6.25
CA GLU A 145 -8.58 -19.65 -5.28
C GLU A 145 -9.53 -19.47 -4.10
N LEU A 146 -10.31 -18.37 -4.09
CA LEU A 146 -11.21 -18.05 -2.99
C LEU A 146 -12.30 -19.11 -2.83
N PRO A 147 -12.48 -19.66 -1.62
CA PRO A 147 -13.61 -20.54 -1.35
C PRO A 147 -14.94 -19.79 -1.53
N GLU A 148 -16.01 -20.52 -1.89
CA GLU A 148 -17.34 -19.94 -2.10
C GLU A 148 -17.83 -19.11 -0.89
N THR A 149 -17.44 -19.49 0.32
CA THR A 149 -17.75 -18.76 1.55
C THR A 149 -17.17 -17.36 1.62
N LEU A 150 -16.17 -17.05 0.80
CA LEU A 150 -15.53 -15.73 0.71
C LEU A 150 -15.86 -14.98 -0.58
N ALA A 151 -16.60 -15.60 -1.53
CA ALA A 151 -16.88 -15.03 -2.85
C ALA A 151 -17.64 -13.69 -2.81
N GLY A 152 -18.43 -13.43 -1.77
CA GLY A 152 -19.18 -12.19 -1.57
C GLY A 152 -18.45 -11.10 -0.77
N ARG A 153 -17.23 -11.37 -0.28
CA ARG A 153 -16.49 -10.41 0.56
C ARG A 153 -15.77 -9.36 -0.27
N PRO A 154 -15.67 -8.11 0.21
CA PRO A 154 -14.95 -7.05 -0.50
C PRO A 154 -13.50 -7.45 -0.76
N GLN A 155 -13.06 -7.28 -2.02
CA GLN A 155 -11.70 -7.55 -2.46
C GLN A 155 -10.83 -6.26 -2.46
N THR A 156 -11.36 -5.16 -1.97
CA THR A 156 -10.71 -3.84 -2.03
C THR A 156 -10.44 -3.21 -0.67
N ALA A 157 -11.04 -3.73 0.40
CA ALA A 157 -10.88 -3.19 1.76
C ALA A 157 -10.88 -4.32 2.80
N PRO A 158 -10.20 -4.15 3.94
CA PRO A 158 -10.32 -5.06 5.07
C PRO A 158 -11.77 -5.14 5.56
N LEU A 159 -12.21 -6.35 5.92
CA LEU A 159 -13.53 -6.61 6.49
C LEU A 159 -13.43 -7.60 7.65
N PHE A 160 -14.04 -7.26 8.77
CA PHE A 160 -14.25 -8.17 9.89
C PHE A 160 -15.73 -8.42 10.10
N GLU A 161 -16.17 -9.64 9.89
CA GLU A 161 -17.57 -10.06 9.98
C GLU A 161 -17.63 -11.55 10.34
N ASP A 162 -18.59 -11.94 11.19
CA ASP A 162 -18.80 -13.33 11.61
C ASP A 162 -17.54 -14.01 12.20
N GLY A 163 -16.71 -13.26 12.90
CA GLY A 163 -15.47 -13.79 13.48
C GLY A 163 -14.34 -14.05 12.46
N MET A 164 -14.54 -13.67 11.22
CA MET A 164 -13.55 -13.76 10.15
C MET A 164 -13.07 -12.38 9.73
N TYR A 165 -11.76 -12.23 9.64
CA TYR A 165 -11.12 -11.04 9.10
C TYR A 165 -10.53 -11.36 7.72
N THR A 166 -10.84 -10.55 6.74
CA THR A 166 -10.26 -10.62 5.40
C THR A 166 -9.58 -9.31 5.05
N GLU A 167 -8.40 -9.38 4.45
CA GLU A 167 -7.64 -8.22 3.99
C GLU A 167 -7.08 -8.46 2.61
N PRO A 168 -7.45 -7.62 1.62
CA PRO A 168 -6.82 -7.64 0.31
C PRO A 168 -5.37 -7.17 0.41
N MET A 169 -4.43 -7.97 -0.10
CA MET A 169 -3.00 -7.68 -0.10
C MET A 169 -2.41 -7.81 -1.51
N GLY A 170 -1.29 -7.14 -1.76
CA GLY A 170 -0.66 -7.17 -3.09
C GLY A 170 -1.43 -6.40 -4.18
N TRP A 171 -2.53 -5.73 -3.82
CA TRP A 171 -3.36 -4.94 -4.73
C TRP A 171 -2.73 -3.60 -5.14
N ASP A 172 -1.71 -3.15 -4.43
CA ASP A 172 -0.94 -1.98 -4.81
C ASP A 172 -0.05 -2.35 -5.99
N GLY A 173 -0.44 -1.89 -7.18
CA GLY A 173 0.35 -2.02 -8.40
C GLY A 173 1.71 -1.34 -8.29
N VAL A 174 2.50 -1.46 -9.33
CA VAL A 174 3.77 -0.73 -9.47
C VAL A 174 3.50 0.71 -9.87
N LEU A 175 4.24 1.64 -9.31
CA LEU A 175 4.25 3.02 -9.76
C LEU A 175 5.40 3.21 -10.75
N TYR A 176 5.02 3.44 -12.00
CA TYR A 176 5.95 3.77 -13.08
C TYR A 176 6.14 5.28 -13.16
N LEU A 177 7.37 5.72 -12.94
CA LEU A 177 7.77 7.12 -13.01
C LEU A 177 8.52 7.36 -14.33
N PHE A 178 7.84 7.92 -15.31
CA PHE A 178 8.40 8.26 -16.60
C PHE A 178 9.02 9.66 -16.58
N GLY A 179 10.32 9.72 -16.41
CA GLY A 179 11.13 10.92 -16.27
C GLY A 179 11.83 11.02 -14.92
N GLY A 180 13.14 10.83 -14.93
CA GLY A 180 14.03 10.84 -13.77
C GLY A 180 14.74 12.18 -13.54
N GLY A 181 14.17 13.32 -13.98
CA GLY A 181 14.74 14.65 -13.74
C GLY A 181 14.74 15.04 -12.25
N HIS A 182 15.01 16.30 -11.95
CA HIS A 182 15.14 16.77 -10.55
C HIS A 182 13.93 16.42 -9.68
N VAL A 183 12.70 16.58 -10.19
CA VAL A 183 11.49 16.20 -9.47
C VAL A 183 11.40 14.68 -9.31
N GLY A 184 11.72 13.90 -10.35
CA GLY A 184 11.73 12.43 -10.29
C GLY A 184 12.71 11.89 -9.26
N GLN A 185 13.92 12.48 -9.16
CA GLN A 185 14.93 12.13 -8.16
C GLN A 185 14.46 12.44 -6.72
N ALA A 186 13.72 13.52 -6.52
CA ALA A 186 13.13 13.85 -5.22
C ALA A 186 11.91 12.97 -4.90
N LEU A 187 11.10 12.61 -5.90
CA LEU A 187 9.84 11.90 -5.75
C LEU A 187 10.04 10.39 -5.47
N ALA A 188 10.92 9.72 -6.21
CA ALA A 188 11.09 8.28 -6.10
C ALA A 188 11.41 7.78 -4.68
N PRO A 189 12.36 8.37 -3.93
CA PRO A 189 12.63 7.95 -2.56
C PRO A 189 11.45 8.24 -1.60
N MET A 190 10.72 9.35 -1.77
CA MET A 190 9.54 9.65 -0.95
C MET A 190 8.44 8.61 -1.15
N LEU A 191 8.16 8.24 -2.40
CA LEU A 191 7.18 7.21 -2.74
C LEU A 191 7.56 5.85 -2.15
N SER A 192 8.83 5.48 -2.24
CA SER A 192 9.34 4.24 -1.65
C SER A 192 9.20 4.23 -0.12
N GLN A 193 9.48 5.35 0.55
CA GLN A 193 9.31 5.50 2.00
C GLN A 193 7.85 5.35 2.46
N VAL A 194 6.90 5.79 1.64
CA VAL A 194 5.47 5.63 1.94
C VAL A 194 4.89 4.33 1.38
N GLY A 195 5.74 3.42 0.90
CA GLY A 195 5.40 2.04 0.56
C GLY A 195 4.90 1.79 -0.86
N PHE A 196 5.14 2.71 -1.81
CA PHE A 196 4.96 2.40 -3.23
C PHE A 196 6.14 1.59 -3.77
N ARG A 197 5.86 0.63 -4.64
CA ARG A 197 6.86 -0.06 -5.47
C ARG A 197 7.14 0.84 -6.68
N VAL A 198 8.32 1.41 -6.76
CA VAL A 198 8.65 2.43 -7.77
C VAL A 198 9.57 1.86 -8.82
N VAL A 199 9.17 1.97 -10.09
CA VAL A 199 10.01 1.74 -11.26
C VAL A 199 10.23 3.07 -11.96
N VAL A 200 11.48 3.50 -12.07
CA VAL A 200 11.85 4.73 -12.78
C VAL A 200 12.25 4.39 -14.20
N PHE A 201 11.73 5.16 -15.16
CA PHE A 201 12.04 5.03 -16.58
C PHE A 201 12.56 6.37 -17.09
N ASP A 202 13.74 6.38 -17.72
CA ASP A 202 14.27 7.56 -18.40
C ASP A 202 15.04 7.15 -19.66
N SER A 203 15.10 8.04 -20.64
CA SER A 203 15.83 7.79 -21.90
C SER A 203 17.29 8.23 -21.86
N ARG A 204 17.71 8.91 -20.82
CA ARG A 204 19.06 9.44 -20.64
C ARG A 204 19.87 8.51 -19.75
N GLU A 205 20.97 7.99 -20.28
CA GLU A 205 21.84 7.05 -19.59
C GLU A 205 22.41 7.61 -18.27
N GLU A 206 22.78 8.89 -18.26
CA GLU A 206 23.30 9.56 -17.06
C GLU A 206 22.28 9.76 -15.96
N ILE A 207 20.98 9.75 -16.31
CA ILE A 207 19.86 9.87 -15.36
C ILE A 207 19.39 8.49 -14.90
N ALA A 208 19.24 7.54 -15.83
CA ALA A 208 18.72 6.19 -15.56
C ALA A 208 19.75 5.31 -14.83
N GLN A 209 20.28 5.81 -13.70
CA GLN A 209 21.25 5.13 -12.85
C GLN A 209 20.65 4.82 -11.49
N PRO A 210 20.77 3.57 -10.98
CA PRO A 210 20.19 3.18 -9.67
C PRO A 210 20.57 4.08 -8.50
N GLN A 211 21.80 4.62 -8.49
CA GLN A 211 22.28 5.52 -7.44
C GLN A 211 21.52 6.85 -7.38
N ASN A 212 20.84 7.26 -8.46
CA ASN A 212 20.04 8.48 -8.51
C ASN A 212 18.66 8.29 -7.88
N PHE A 213 18.23 7.04 -7.61
CA PHE A 213 16.88 6.71 -7.15
C PHE A 213 16.91 5.70 -6.00
N PRO A 214 17.42 6.10 -4.82
CA PRO A 214 17.47 5.21 -3.67
C PRO A 214 16.06 4.76 -3.28
N GLY A 215 15.90 3.45 -3.10
CA GLY A 215 14.62 2.82 -2.77
C GLY A 215 13.72 2.49 -3.95
N ALA A 216 14.07 2.87 -5.19
CA ALA A 216 13.38 2.36 -6.37
C ALA A 216 13.64 0.86 -6.55
N GLU A 217 12.59 0.12 -6.92
CA GLU A 217 12.68 -1.33 -7.16
C GLU A 217 13.50 -1.62 -8.42
N LYS A 218 13.32 -0.76 -9.44
CA LYS A 218 14.03 -0.87 -10.71
C LYS A 218 14.22 0.49 -11.35
N VAL A 219 15.35 0.68 -12.04
CA VAL A 219 15.60 1.82 -12.92
C VAL A 219 15.80 1.28 -14.33
N VAL A 220 15.07 1.82 -15.28
CA VAL A 220 15.00 1.36 -16.66
C VAL A 220 15.50 2.46 -17.60
N LEU A 221 16.49 2.13 -18.41
CA LEU A 221 16.92 2.93 -19.54
C LEU A 221 16.13 2.49 -20.78
N GLY A 222 15.42 3.40 -21.44
CA GLY A 222 14.63 3.07 -22.63
C GLY A 222 14.12 4.30 -23.38
N SER A 223 13.56 4.10 -24.57
CA SER A 223 12.96 5.19 -25.36
C SER A 223 11.55 5.50 -24.89
N PHE A 224 11.23 6.78 -24.69
CA PHE A 224 9.86 7.25 -24.47
C PHE A 224 8.92 7.01 -25.66
N GLU A 225 9.47 6.80 -26.85
CA GLU A 225 8.68 6.50 -28.06
C GLU A 225 8.12 5.08 -28.04
N ASN A 226 8.78 4.16 -27.31
CA ASN A 226 8.37 2.77 -27.19
C ASN A 226 8.64 2.20 -25.78
N ILE A 227 7.83 2.63 -24.80
CA ILE A 227 7.96 2.17 -23.41
C ILE A 227 7.64 0.66 -23.29
N GLY A 228 6.76 0.14 -24.17
CA GLY A 228 6.30 -1.24 -24.14
C GLY A 228 7.39 -2.30 -24.38
N GLU A 229 8.57 -1.92 -24.89
CA GLU A 229 9.73 -2.82 -25.00
C GLU A 229 10.31 -3.20 -23.62
N GLN A 230 10.16 -2.32 -22.62
CA GLN A 230 10.83 -2.44 -21.34
C GLN A 230 9.88 -2.63 -20.17
N VAL A 231 8.66 -2.06 -20.28
CA VAL A 231 7.67 -2.07 -19.21
C VAL A 231 6.27 -2.27 -19.77
N GLN A 232 5.46 -3.03 -19.04
CA GLN A 232 4.04 -3.20 -19.33
C GLN A 232 3.24 -2.88 -18.08
N LEU A 233 2.28 -1.96 -18.22
CA LEU A 233 1.41 -1.57 -17.12
C LEU A 233 0.16 -2.44 -17.12
N THR A 234 -0.34 -2.67 -15.92
CA THR A 234 -1.62 -3.34 -15.69
C THR A 234 -2.66 -2.35 -15.18
N ARG A 235 -3.91 -2.77 -15.09
CA ARG A 235 -5.00 -1.96 -14.49
C ARG A 235 -4.82 -1.68 -12.99
N ARG A 236 -3.80 -2.21 -12.37
CA ARG A 236 -3.46 -1.98 -10.95
C ARG A 236 -2.38 -0.92 -10.77
N ASP A 237 -1.65 -0.60 -11.82
CA ASP A 237 -0.46 0.23 -11.76
C ASP A 237 -0.78 1.73 -11.79
N TYR A 238 0.20 2.50 -11.40
CA TYR A 238 0.16 3.95 -11.40
C TYR A 238 1.19 4.46 -12.41
N ALA A 239 0.80 5.41 -13.23
CA ALA A 239 1.70 6.08 -14.16
C ALA A 239 1.86 7.55 -13.78
N VAL A 240 3.09 7.98 -13.59
CA VAL A 240 3.45 9.39 -13.33
C VAL A 240 4.37 9.84 -14.45
N VAL A 241 3.91 10.81 -15.25
CA VAL A 241 4.60 11.30 -16.45
C VAL A 241 5.18 12.67 -16.17
N MET A 242 6.50 12.77 -16.22
CA MET A 242 7.27 13.99 -16.05
C MET A 242 8.55 13.98 -16.88
N SER A 243 8.44 13.54 -18.12
CA SER A 243 9.55 13.42 -19.06
C SER A 243 10.11 14.79 -19.49
N PRO A 244 11.35 14.85 -20.02
CA PRO A 244 11.90 16.12 -20.50
C PRO A 244 11.17 16.58 -21.76
N GLY A 245 10.30 17.57 -21.62
CA GLY A 245 9.57 18.22 -22.71
C GLY A 245 8.17 17.64 -22.98
N HIS A 246 7.32 18.44 -23.59
CA HIS A 246 5.90 18.11 -23.81
C HIS A 246 5.67 17.04 -24.89
N GLN A 247 6.63 16.84 -25.80
CA GLN A 247 6.51 15.84 -26.86
C GLN A 247 6.67 14.43 -26.31
N HIS A 248 7.67 14.20 -25.47
CA HIS A 248 7.84 12.89 -24.81
C HIS A 248 6.69 12.57 -23.83
N ASP A 249 6.16 13.60 -23.13
CA ASP A 249 4.97 13.37 -22.31
C ASP A 249 3.78 12.89 -23.13
N LEU A 250 3.57 13.44 -24.33
CA LEU A 250 2.50 13.01 -25.23
C LEU A 250 2.71 11.56 -25.70
N GLU A 251 3.95 11.20 -26.09
CA GLU A 251 4.27 9.83 -26.53
C GLU A 251 4.01 8.81 -25.40
N VAL A 252 4.46 9.12 -24.19
CA VAL A 252 4.24 8.26 -23.00
C VAL A 252 2.76 8.18 -22.67
N LEU A 253 2.03 9.32 -22.64
CA LEU A 253 0.61 9.34 -22.31
C LEU A 253 -0.22 8.48 -23.27
N CYS A 254 0.06 8.51 -24.59
CA CYS A 254 -0.64 7.66 -25.56
C CYS A 254 -0.48 6.19 -25.19
N GLN A 255 0.75 5.72 -24.98
CA GLN A 255 1.04 4.33 -24.66
C GLN A 255 0.47 3.89 -23.31
N VAL A 256 0.50 4.80 -22.32
CA VAL A 256 -0.06 4.55 -20.98
C VAL A 256 -1.58 4.44 -21.02
N LEU A 257 -2.27 5.35 -21.75
CA LEU A 257 -3.73 5.32 -21.86
C LEU A 257 -4.27 4.06 -22.56
N GLU A 258 -3.52 3.51 -23.53
CA GLU A 258 -3.86 2.25 -24.18
C GLU A 258 -3.83 1.07 -23.19
N GLN A 259 -2.89 1.08 -22.22
CA GLN A 259 -2.74 0.05 -21.20
C GLN A 259 -3.71 0.20 -20.03
N ARG A 260 -4.36 1.36 -19.88
CA ARG A 260 -5.41 1.65 -18.88
C ARG A 260 -4.99 1.37 -17.44
N PRO A 261 -3.90 1.93 -16.91
CA PRO A 261 -3.54 1.75 -15.52
C PRO A 261 -4.59 2.37 -14.59
N TYR A 262 -4.50 2.05 -13.32
CA TYR A 262 -5.41 2.58 -12.29
C TYR A 262 -5.34 4.10 -12.15
N TYR A 263 -4.15 4.66 -12.28
CA TYR A 263 -3.92 6.10 -12.13
C TYR A 263 -2.97 6.60 -13.21
N VAL A 264 -3.29 7.76 -13.76
CA VAL A 264 -2.41 8.50 -14.68
C VAL A 264 -2.28 9.94 -14.19
N GLY A 265 -1.06 10.35 -13.84
CA GLY A 265 -0.75 11.72 -13.52
C GLY A 265 0.32 12.29 -14.45
N CYS A 266 0.20 13.55 -14.83
CA CYS A 266 1.19 14.20 -15.67
C CYS A 266 1.62 15.54 -15.08
N MET A 267 2.91 15.82 -15.07
CA MET A 267 3.44 17.09 -14.60
C MET A 267 3.28 18.16 -15.71
N GLY A 268 2.68 19.28 -15.35
CA GLY A 268 2.56 20.39 -16.28
C GLY A 268 1.62 21.49 -15.81
N SER A 269 1.70 22.63 -16.50
CA SER A 269 0.82 23.77 -16.28
C SER A 269 -0.55 23.58 -16.93
N ARG A 270 -1.54 24.42 -16.55
CA ARG A 270 -2.84 24.48 -17.23
C ARG A 270 -2.72 24.72 -18.74
N LYS A 271 -1.71 25.49 -19.19
CA LYS A 271 -1.44 25.71 -20.60
C LYS A 271 -0.98 24.43 -21.32
N LYS A 272 -0.11 23.63 -20.67
CA LYS A 272 0.33 22.32 -21.17
C LYS A 272 -0.85 21.35 -21.24
N LYS A 273 -1.77 21.39 -20.28
CA LYS A 273 -3.02 20.62 -20.30
C LYS A 273 -3.81 20.83 -21.57
N ALA A 274 -4.11 22.08 -21.92
CA ALA A 274 -4.88 22.40 -23.12
C ALA A 274 -4.22 21.88 -24.42
N PHE A 275 -2.90 21.97 -24.51
CA PHE A 275 -2.14 21.41 -25.62
C PHE A 275 -2.24 19.89 -25.70
N LEU A 276 -1.95 19.18 -24.59
CA LEU A 276 -1.97 17.72 -24.55
C LEU A 276 -3.38 17.16 -24.83
N TRP A 277 -4.45 17.80 -24.31
CA TRP A 277 -5.82 17.40 -24.56
C TRP A 277 -6.14 17.43 -26.06
N GLY A 278 -5.83 18.53 -26.74
CA GLY A 278 -6.05 18.63 -28.18
C GLY A 278 -5.24 17.64 -29.01
N GLU A 279 -4.02 17.30 -28.59
CA GLU A 279 -3.19 16.29 -29.28
C GLU A 279 -3.72 14.87 -29.07
N LEU A 280 -4.14 14.54 -27.85
CA LEU A 280 -4.72 13.22 -27.51
C LEU A 280 -6.04 13.00 -28.27
N GLU A 281 -6.93 14.02 -28.33
CA GLU A 281 -8.16 13.95 -29.12
C GLU A 281 -7.86 13.71 -30.60
N ARG A 282 -6.86 14.41 -31.19
CA ARG A 282 -6.42 14.20 -32.58
C ARG A 282 -5.86 12.80 -32.84
N ARG A 283 -5.29 12.16 -31.82
CA ARG A 283 -4.79 10.79 -31.88
C ARG A 283 -5.88 9.74 -31.62
N GLY A 284 -7.14 10.16 -31.40
CA GLY A 284 -8.30 9.28 -31.30
C GLY A 284 -8.66 8.81 -29.90
N PHE A 285 -8.05 9.38 -28.86
CA PHE A 285 -8.46 9.09 -27.48
C PHE A 285 -9.79 9.75 -27.15
N SER A 286 -10.67 9.01 -26.49
CA SER A 286 -11.97 9.55 -26.06
C SER A 286 -11.78 10.58 -24.93
N ARG A 287 -12.73 11.50 -24.82
CA ARG A 287 -12.71 12.50 -23.76
C ARG A 287 -12.72 11.87 -22.37
N GLU A 288 -13.44 10.78 -22.20
CA GLU A 288 -13.45 10.01 -20.94
C GLU A 288 -12.05 9.50 -20.59
N GLN A 289 -11.30 8.96 -21.56
CA GLN A 289 -9.92 8.50 -21.32
C GLN A 289 -9.00 9.68 -20.97
N ILE A 290 -9.13 10.80 -21.66
CA ILE A 290 -8.29 11.97 -21.43
C ILE A 290 -8.58 12.59 -20.05
N GLU A 291 -9.83 12.63 -19.62
CA GLU A 291 -10.25 13.18 -18.31
C GLU A 291 -9.77 12.34 -17.13
N THR A 292 -9.35 11.08 -17.31
CA THR A 292 -8.68 10.29 -16.25
C THR A 292 -7.29 10.80 -15.90
N ILE A 293 -6.68 11.65 -16.73
CA ILE A 293 -5.33 12.16 -16.48
C ILE A 293 -5.37 13.29 -15.45
N HIS A 294 -4.73 13.11 -14.33
CA HIS A 294 -4.51 14.16 -13.35
C HIS A 294 -3.42 15.12 -13.84
N LEU A 295 -3.81 16.26 -14.41
CA LEU A 295 -2.90 17.30 -14.88
C LEU A 295 -3.47 18.70 -14.55
N PRO A 296 -2.77 19.52 -13.78
CA PRO A 296 -1.50 19.27 -13.10
C PRO A 296 -1.58 18.10 -12.09
N ILE A 297 -0.51 17.30 -12.02
CA ILE A 297 -0.36 16.28 -10.98
C ILE A 297 -0.03 16.97 -9.63
N GLY A 298 -0.47 16.36 -8.53
CA GLY A 298 -0.21 16.83 -7.17
C GLY A 298 -1.37 17.63 -6.58
N LEU A 299 -1.38 17.73 -5.26
CA LEU A 299 -2.30 18.61 -4.52
C LEU A 299 -1.79 20.06 -4.61
N ASP A 300 -2.70 21.02 -4.62
CA ASP A 300 -2.33 22.45 -4.62
C ASP A 300 -1.87 22.88 -3.21
N ILE A 301 -0.56 22.82 -2.99
CA ILE A 301 0.09 23.21 -1.73
C ILE A 301 1.01 24.42 -1.90
N GLY A 302 1.03 25.04 -3.08
CA GLY A 302 1.92 26.18 -3.38
C GLY A 302 3.40 25.78 -3.50
N GLY A 303 3.72 24.52 -3.78
CA GLY A 303 5.10 24.05 -3.92
C GLY A 303 5.77 24.51 -5.22
N GLU A 304 7.01 25.01 -5.13
CA GLU A 304 7.82 25.52 -6.24
C GLU A 304 9.10 24.71 -6.47
N THR A 305 9.70 24.22 -5.42
CA THR A 305 10.95 23.43 -5.51
C THR A 305 10.67 21.98 -5.90
N PRO A 306 11.65 21.26 -6.50
CA PRO A 306 11.50 19.84 -6.82
C PRO A 306 11.06 18.99 -5.62
N ALA A 307 11.55 19.28 -4.41
CA ALA A 307 11.18 18.57 -3.20
C ALA A 307 9.72 18.86 -2.77
N GLU A 308 9.27 20.11 -2.83
CA GLU A 308 7.89 20.49 -2.51
C GLU A 308 6.89 19.92 -3.52
N ILE A 309 7.24 19.92 -4.81
CA ILE A 309 6.46 19.26 -5.86
C ILE A 309 6.36 17.75 -5.58
N ALA A 310 7.46 17.12 -5.17
CA ALA A 310 7.47 15.70 -4.80
C ALA A 310 6.55 15.42 -3.59
N VAL A 311 6.52 16.29 -2.57
CA VAL A 311 5.57 16.20 -1.44
C VAL A 311 4.12 16.28 -1.95
N SER A 312 3.81 17.27 -2.80
CA SER A 312 2.49 17.47 -3.39
C SER A 312 2.00 16.23 -4.15
N VAL A 313 2.84 15.68 -5.02
CA VAL A 313 2.54 14.47 -5.81
C VAL A 313 2.39 13.24 -4.91
N THR A 314 3.30 13.06 -3.93
CA THR A 314 3.22 11.97 -2.96
C THR A 314 1.91 12.02 -2.17
N ALA A 315 1.51 13.19 -1.70
CA ALA A 315 0.25 13.36 -0.96
C ALA A 315 -0.97 12.98 -1.80
N GLN A 316 -1.04 13.39 -3.06
CA GLN A 316 -2.11 12.99 -3.98
C GLN A 316 -2.12 11.47 -4.20
N LEU A 317 -0.98 10.84 -4.42
CA LEU A 317 -0.89 9.40 -4.64
C LEU A 317 -1.30 8.59 -3.40
N ILE A 318 -0.96 9.08 -2.18
CA ILE A 318 -1.46 8.50 -0.93
C ILE A 318 -2.98 8.60 -0.86
N GLN A 319 -3.57 9.74 -1.21
CA GLN A 319 -5.03 9.95 -1.23
C GLN A 319 -5.72 9.00 -2.22
N VAL A 320 -5.19 8.88 -3.45
CA VAL A 320 -5.70 7.97 -4.48
C VAL A 320 -5.64 6.51 -4.01
N ARG A 321 -4.51 6.09 -3.43
CA ARG A 321 -4.36 4.74 -2.87
C ARG A 321 -5.31 4.48 -1.71
N ALA A 322 -5.50 5.45 -0.82
CA ALA A 322 -6.44 5.34 0.29
C ALA A 322 -7.88 5.17 -0.21
N GLY A 323 -8.28 5.89 -1.24
CA GLY A 323 -9.59 5.73 -1.91
C GLY A 323 -9.76 4.33 -2.49
N ARG A 324 -8.78 3.82 -3.22
CA ARG A 324 -8.77 2.47 -3.78
C ARG A 324 -8.94 1.38 -2.71
N LEU A 325 -8.30 1.55 -1.55
CA LEU A 325 -8.31 0.58 -0.45
C LEU A 325 -9.49 0.80 0.54
N GLY A 326 -10.45 1.65 0.20
CA GLY A 326 -11.59 1.94 1.08
C GLY A 326 -11.21 2.57 2.44
N ARG A 327 -9.99 3.10 2.57
CA ARG A 327 -9.47 3.69 3.82
C ARG A 327 -9.90 5.14 4.04
N CYS A 328 -10.66 5.72 3.12
CA CYS A 328 -11.18 7.08 3.27
C CYS A 328 -12.41 7.07 4.19
N GLY A 329 -12.21 7.26 5.47
CA GLY A 329 -13.27 7.59 6.42
C GLY A 329 -13.80 9.01 6.16
N GLY A 330 -15.08 9.10 5.87
CA GLY A 330 -15.94 10.26 5.68
C GLY A 330 -15.30 11.65 5.62
N GLY A 331 -15.22 12.24 4.44
CA GLY A 331 -15.14 13.69 4.27
C GLY A 331 -14.04 14.23 3.35
N LEU A 332 -13.08 13.45 2.91
CA LEU A 332 -11.94 13.96 2.11
C LEU A 332 -11.58 13.14 0.85
N CYS A 333 -12.40 12.18 0.43
CA CYS A 333 -12.24 11.56 -0.88
C CYS A 333 -13.12 12.28 -1.90
N PRO A 334 -12.57 13.01 -2.89
CA PRO A 334 -13.33 13.36 -4.06
C PRO A 334 -13.63 12.09 -4.85
N ALA A 335 -14.89 11.95 -5.27
CA ALA A 335 -15.36 10.91 -6.16
C ALA A 335 -14.67 10.98 -7.52
#